data_7c6aa4125461d98e352ba4c72316dca2
#
_entry.id   7c6aa4125461d98e352ba4c72316dca2
#
_cell.length_a   1.000
_cell.length_b   1.000
_cell.length_c   1.000
_cell.angle_alpha   90.00
_cell.angle_beta   90.00
_cell.angle_gamma   90.00
#
_symmetry.space_group_name_H-M   'P 1'
#
loop_
_entity.id
_entity.type
_entity.pdbx_description
1 polymer ?
#
loop_
_entity_poly.entity_id
_entity_poly.type
_entity_poly.pdbx_seq_one_letter_code
_entity_poly.pdbx_strand_id
1 'polypeptide(L)'
;MKVFFAGYNIVTALGLSIEENISQILKDQTGVKICENPEWTTEPTPLSVVDRKPIENQIEGKYTLFEKFLIYSITESLKSNIDFDITSKETLIIISTTKGNIELLDESKASQYDKNRIHLWSSAQVVADYFKNPNQVVVVSNACISGVQALIAGMREIKAGRYKNVVVAGADVLSHFVVSGFQSFKSLSPEPCRPFDKDRVGLSLGEGAACILLTQNSEIAHSSKIIFSSGATANDANHISGPSRTAEGQYYAMKRARVETENIDFISAHGTATPYNDDMESIALKRHGLENIPVNSFKGYFGHTLGAAGLIESALSIYSLQNNRLFKTLGFQNLGTVEPINVVKEHQEKEIKTVLKLGSGFGGSNAALIIKKD
;
A
#
# COMPACT_ATOMS: atom_id res chain seq x y z
N MET A 1 3.70 -25.13 0.35
CA MET A 1 3.26 -24.58 -0.96
C MET A 1 3.88 -23.20 -1.13
N LYS A 2 4.54 -22.93 -2.25
CA LYS A 2 5.06 -21.60 -2.59
C LYS A 2 3.94 -20.74 -3.16
N VAL A 3 4.01 -19.42 -2.92
CA VAL A 3 3.12 -18.42 -3.48
C VAL A 3 3.95 -17.44 -4.27
N PHE A 4 3.76 -17.43 -5.58
CA PHE A 4 4.55 -16.64 -6.51
C PHE A 4 3.85 -15.34 -6.86
N PHE A 5 4.67 -14.35 -7.17
CA PHE A 5 4.26 -13.14 -7.86
C PHE A 5 4.01 -13.43 -9.34
N ALA A 6 2.87 -12.97 -9.86
CA ALA A 6 2.48 -13.19 -11.26
C ALA A 6 2.29 -11.91 -12.09
N GLY A 7 2.13 -10.77 -11.46
CA GLY A 7 1.96 -9.47 -12.14
C GLY A 7 1.49 -8.39 -11.21
N TYR A 8 1.61 -7.15 -11.62
CA TYR A 8 1.22 -6.00 -10.80
C TYR A 8 1.01 -4.73 -11.63
N ASN A 9 0.26 -3.79 -11.03
CA ASN A 9 0.22 -2.40 -11.47
C ASN A 9 0.04 -1.46 -10.27
N ILE A 10 0.52 -0.23 -10.39
CA ILE A 10 0.28 0.84 -9.42
C ILE A 10 -0.19 2.11 -10.12
N VAL A 11 -1.08 2.82 -9.44
CA VAL A 11 -1.64 4.11 -9.84
C VAL A 11 -1.37 5.10 -8.72
N THR A 12 -0.60 6.15 -9.00
CA THR A 12 -0.32 7.26 -8.07
C THR A 12 -0.32 8.58 -8.82
N ALA A 13 -0.10 9.69 -8.13
CA ALA A 13 0.09 10.99 -8.76
C ALA A 13 1.33 11.09 -9.66
N LEU A 14 2.21 10.09 -9.63
CA LEU A 14 3.43 10.02 -10.45
C LEU A 14 3.23 9.24 -11.75
N GLY A 15 2.13 8.52 -11.90
CA GLY A 15 1.82 7.76 -13.10
C GLY A 15 0.78 6.66 -12.87
N LEU A 16 0.33 6.07 -13.97
CA LEU A 16 -0.73 5.06 -13.99
C LEU A 16 -0.20 3.64 -14.22
N SER A 17 1.11 3.51 -14.43
CA SER A 17 1.82 2.23 -14.55
C SER A 17 3.03 2.19 -13.61
N ILE A 18 3.59 0.99 -13.39
CA ILE A 18 4.80 0.84 -12.57
C ILE A 18 5.99 1.56 -13.20
N GLU A 19 6.12 1.51 -14.53
CA GLU A 19 7.22 2.12 -15.29
C GLU A 19 7.19 3.64 -15.20
N GLU A 20 6.00 4.25 -15.35
CA GLU A 20 5.82 5.69 -15.18
C GLU A 20 6.22 6.14 -13.77
N ASN A 21 5.69 5.46 -12.76
CA ASN A 21 6.01 5.74 -11.36
C ASN A 21 7.52 5.65 -11.09
N ILE A 22 8.17 4.57 -11.52
CA ILE A 22 9.61 4.39 -11.35
C ILE A 22 10.41 5.49 -12.06
N SER A 23 10.00 5.85 -13.29
CA SER A 23 10.65 6.93 -14.03
C SER A 23 10.62 8.26 -13.27
N GLN A 24 9.52 8.58 -12.59
CA GLN A 24 9.41 9.80 -11.79
C GLN A 24 10.15 9.69 -10.44
N ILE A 25 10.06 8.54 -9.77
CA ILE A 25 10.78 8.27 -8.52
C ILE A 25 12.29 8.45 -8.73
N LEU A 26 12.86 7.90 -9.81
CA LEU A 26 14.28 8.02 -10.13
C LEU A 26 14.75 9.46 -10.46
N LYS A 27 13.81 10.34 -10.77
CA LYS A 27 14.06 11.78 -10.98
C LYS A 27 13.79 12.62 -9.71
N ASP A 28 13.60 11.97 -8.56
CA ASP A 28 13.24 12.62 -7.29
C ASP A 28 11.96 13.49 -7.40
N GLN A 29 11.03 13.14 -8.32
CA GLN A 29 9.78 13.88 -8.45
C GLN A 29 8.81 13.47 -7.35
N THR A 30 8.10 14.44 -6.80
CA THR A 30 6.99 14.21 -5.86
C THR A 30 5.65 14.53 -6.48
N GLY A 31 4.65 13.70 -6.22
CA GLY A 31 3.25 13.98 -6.52
C GLY A 31 2.55 14.80 -5.43
N VAL A 32 3.23 15.03 -4.29
CA VAL A 32 2.67 15.83 -3.19
C VAL A 32 2.80 17.30 -3.51
N LYS A 33 1.66 17.99 -3.65
CA LYS A 33 1.57 19.42 -3.98
C LYS A 33 0.59 20.10 -3.06
N ILE A 34 0.78 21.40 -2.82
CA ILE A 34 -0.21 22.18 -2.10
C ILE A 34 -1.52 22.21 -2.88
N CYS A 35 -2.57 21.75 -2.25
CA CYS A 35 -3.92 21.72 -2.77
C CYS A 35 -4.77 22.77 -2.05
N GLU A 36 -5.49 23.55 -2.84
CA GLU A 36 -6.41 24.60 -2.35
C GLU A 36 -7.86 24.31 -2.79
N ASN A 37 -8.13 23.08 -3.22
CA ASN A 37 -9.47 22.70 -3.66
C ASN A 37 -10.46 22.72 -2.48
N PRO A 38 -11.48 23.62 -2.48
CA PRO A 38 -12.42 23.75 -1.38
C PRO A 38 -13.33 22.52 -1.20
N GLU A 39 -13.44 21.66 -2.20
CA GLU A 39 -14.16 20.39 -2.07
C GLU A 39 -13.47 19.41 -1.10
N TRP A 40 -12.18 19.57 -0.82
CA TRP A 40 -11.41 18.65 0.00
C TRP A 40 -10.88 19.28 1.28
N THR A 41 -10.52 20.56 1.23
CA THR A 41 -9.83 21.21 2.35
C THR A 41 -10.26 22.66 2.48
N THR A 42 -10.26 23.16 3.72
CA THR A 42 -10.55 24.57 4.04
C THR A 42 -9.30 25.47 4.08
N GLU A 43 -8.11 24.85 4.03
CA GLU A 43 -6.82 25.54 4.07
C GLU A 43 -5.82 24.84 3.13
N PRO A 44 -4.79 25.55 2.62
CA PRO A 44 -3.77 24.95 1.77
C PRO A 44 -3.15 23.72 2.44
N THR A 45 -3.26 22.56 1.80
CA THR A 45 -2.84 21.27 2.36
C THR A 45 -2.03 20.46 1.35
N PRO A 46 -0.86 19.89 1.72
CA PRO A 46 -0.08 19.03 0.84
C PRO A 46 -0.79 17.70 0.58
N LEU A 47 -1.30 17.52 -0.63
CA LEU A 47 -2.00 16.31 -1.08
C LEU A 47 -1.35 15.76 -2.34
N SER A 48 -1.45 14.45 -2.55
CA SER A 48 -1.01 13.76 -3.76
C SER A 48 -2.23 13.24 -4.52
N VAL A 49 -2.55 13.90 -5.63
CA VAL A 49 -3.78 13.69 -6.42
C VAL A 49 -3.42 13.05 -7.75
N VAL A 50 -4.06 11.94 -8.07
CA VAL A 50 -3.90 11.23 -9.35
C VAL A 50 -4.52 12.03 -10.50
N ASP A 51 -3.92 12.01 -11.69
CA ASP A 51 -4.64 12.43 -12.90
C ASP A 51 -5.72 11.40 -13.22
N ARG A 52 -6.96 11.75 -12.91
CA ARG A 52 -8.13 10.85 -13.00
C ARG A 52 -8.66 10.69 -14.41
N LYS A 53 -8.42 11.68 -15.30
CA LYS A 53 -9.01 11.73 -16.65
C LYS A 53 -8.71 10.49 -17.50
N PRO A 54 -7.49 9.98 -17.59
CA PRO A 54 -7.22 8.78 -18.40
C PRO A 54 -7.99 7.55 -17.88
N ILE A 55 -8.10 7.40 -16.56
CA ILE A 55 -8.84 6.29 -15.94
C ILE A 55 -10.35 6.42 -16.21
N GLU A 56 -10.89 7.63 -16.05
CA GLU A 56 -12.30 7.92 -16.30
C GLU A 56 -12.71 7.67 -17.76
N ASN A 57 -11.81 8.00 -18.70
CA ASN A 57 -12.00 7.78 -20.13
C ASN A 57 -11.89 6.31 -20.52
N GLN A 58 -11.02 5.53 -19.85
CA GLN A 58 -10.81 4.12 -20.17
C GLN A 58 -11.88 3.21 -19.56
N ILE A 59 -12.38 3.56 -18.38
CA ILE A 59 -13.39 2.75 -17.67
C ILE A 59 -14.76 3.40 -17.85
N GLU A 60 -15.44 2.98 -18.91
CA GLU A 60 -16.79 3.44 -19.23
C GLU A 60 -17.84 2.78 -18.32
N GLY A 61 -18.97 3.47 -18.11
CA GLY A 61 -20.09 2.97 -17.32
C GLY A 61 -20.27 3.68 -15.97
N LYS A 62 -21.30 3.26 -15.22
CA LYS A 62 -21.66 3.85 -13.92
C LYS A 62 -20.83 3.27 -12.78
N TYR A 63 -19.53 3.55 -12.80
CA TYR A 63 -18.60 3.20 -11.72
C TYR A 63 -18.16 4.46 -10.98
N THR A 64 -18.06 4.37 -9.65
CA THR A 64 -17.47 5.45 -8.84
C THR A 64 -15.97 5.57 -9.13
N LEU A 65 -15.35 6.68 -8.74
CA LEU A 65 -13.92 6.86 -8.93
C LEU A 65 -13.10 5.76 -8.24
N PHE A 66 -13.47 5.39 -7.02
CA PHE A 66 -12.85 4.29 -6.27
C PHE A 66 -12.91 2.97 -7.05
N GLU A 67 -14.08 2.63 -7.62
CA GLU A 67 -14.25 1.41 -8.41
C GLU A 67 -13.47 1.47 -9.72
N LYS A 68 -13.45 2.62 -10.39
CA LYS A 68 -12.64 2.84 -11.60
C LYS A 68 -11.15 2.65 -11.33
N PHE A 69 -10.64 3.12 -10.19
CA PHE A 69 -9.25 2.92 -9.78
C PHE A 69 -8.92 1.43 -9.62
N LEU A 70 -9.80 0.67 -8.97
CA LEU A 70 -9.63 -0.78 -8.81
C LEU A 70 -9.69 -1.51 -10.16
N ILE A 71 -10.72 -1.22 -10.97
CA ILE A 71 -10.91 -1.85 -12.28
C ILE A 71 -9.69 -1.58 -13.17
N TYR A 72 -9.24 -0.32 -13.21
CA TYR A 72 -8.07 0.07 -14.00
C TYR A 72 -6.81 -0.69 -13.54
N SER A 73 -6.51 -0.67 -12.25
CA SER A 73 -5.31 -1.30 -11.70
C SER A 73 -5.31 -2.82 -11.91
N ILE A 74 -6.46 -3.49 -11.76
CA ILE A 74 -6.60 -4.92 -12.04
C ILE A 74 -6.40 -5.19 -13.54
N THR A 75 -7.04 -4.40 -14.41
CA THR A 75 -6.93 -4.56 -15.87
C THR A 75 -5.49 -4.45 -16.34
N GLU A 76 -4.76 -3.42 -15.87
CA GLU A 76 -3.36 -3.23 -16.26
C GLU A 76 -2.46 -4.36 -15.70
N SER A 77 -2.73 -4.85 -14.49
CA SER A 77 -1.99 -6.00 -13.93
C SER A 77 -2.20 -7.27 -14.74
N LEU A 78 -3.41 -7.53 -15.22
CA LEU A 78 -3.72 -8.70 -16.05
C LEU A 78 -3.06 -8.63 -17.44
N LYS A 79 -2.88 -7.43 -18.01
CA LYS A 79 -2.15 -7.27 -19.28
C LYS A 79 -0.69 -7.74 -19.19
N SER A 80 -0.09 -7.67 -18.00
CA SER A 80 1.29 -8.13 -17.78
C SER A 80 1.41 -9.66 -17.71
N ASN A 81 0.28 -10.39 -17.61
CA ASN A 81 0.26 -11.85 -17.53
C ASN A 81 -1.06 -12.42 -18.10
N ILE A 82 -1.05 -12.72 -19.39
CA ILE A 82 -2.23 -13.18 -20.14
C ILE A 82 -2.70 -14.60 -19.76
N ASP A 83 -1.84 -15.37 -19.10
CA ASP A 83 -2.16 -16.74 -18.65
C ASP A 83 -2.86 -16.74 -17.27
N PHE A 84 -2.98 -15.57 -16.63
CA PHE A 84 -3.67 -15.43 -15.36
C PHE A 84 -5.18 -15.25 -15.56
N ASP A 85 -5.95 -16.32 -15.34
CA ASP A 85 -7.41 -16.29 -15.54
C ASP A 85 -8.17 -15.79 -14.30
N ILE A 86 -8.65 -14.53 -14.38
CA ILE A 86 -9.47 -13.92 -13.32
C ILE A 86 -10.90 -14.50 -13.27
N THR A 87 -11.38 -15.13 -14.34
CA THR A 87 -12.75 -15.68 -14.43
C THR A 87 -12.85 -17.09 -13.86
N SER A 88 -11.72 -17.70 -13.53
CA SER A 88 -11.66 -19.05 -12.97
C SER A 88 -12.27 -19.15 -11.58
N LYS A 89 -12.95 -20.27 -11.28
CA LYS A 89 -13.38 -20.62 -9.93
C LYS A 89 -12.22 -20.81 -8.94
N GLU A 90 -11.00 -21.00 -9.46
CA GLU A 90 -9.78 -21.15 -8.67
C GLU A 90 -9.08 -19.81 -8.39
N THR A 91 -9.67 -18.69 -8.83
CA THR A 91 -9.15 -17.33 -8.63
C THR A 91 -10.04 -16.54 -7.69
N LEU A 92 -9.51 -16.12 -6.54
CA LEU A 92 -10.16 -15.24 -5.58
C LEU A 92 -9.79 -13.78 -5.86
N ILE A 93 -10.75 -12.86 -5.67
CA ILE A 93 -10.47 -11.42 -5.61
C ILE A 93 -10.52 -10.96 -4.14
N ILE A 94 -9.47 -10.28 -3.71
CA ILE A 94 -9.40 -9.61 -2.39
C ILE A 94 -9.21 -8.12 -2.63
N ILE A 95 -10.08 -7.30 -2.03
CA ILE A 95 -10.02 -5.84 -2.13
C ILE A 95 -9.63 -5.23 -0.79
N SER A 96 -8.65 -4.34 -0.79
CA SER A 96 -8.25 -3.54 0.37
C SER A 96 -8.63 -2.08 0.21
N THR A 97 -9.22 -1.52 1.25
CA THR A 97 -9.57 -0.09 1.33
C THR A 97 -9.84 0.31 2.76
N THR A 98 -9.71 1.60 3.06
CA THR A 98 -10.12 2.12 4.37
C THR A 98 -11.54 2.68 4.36
N LYS A 99 -11.99 3.21 3.23
CA LYS A 99 -13.23 4.00 3.14
C LYS A 99 -14.13 3.58 1.98
N GLY A 100 -13.59 2.96 0.91
CA GLY A 100 -14.38 2.68 -0.29
C GLY A 100 -15.03 3.93 -0.86
N ASN A 101 -16.32 3.84 -1.13
CA ASN A 101 -17.15 4.93 -1.67
C ASN A 101 -17.66 5.90 -0.59
N ILE A 102 -16.85 6.31 0.39
CA ILE A 102 -17.28 7.19 1.48
C ILE A 102 -17.86 8.53 1.00
N GLU A 103 -17.46 8.99 -0.18
CA GLU A 103 -17.98 10.21 -0.79
C GLU A 103 -19.49 10.14 -1.12
N LEU A 104 -20.06 8.93 -1.18
CA LEU A 104 -21.53 8.74 -1.37
C LEU A 104 -22.33 9.06 -0.11
N LEU A 105 -21.71 9.47 1.00
CA LEU A 105 -22.40 10.14 2.10
C LEU A 105 -22.91 11.54 1.69
N ASP A 106 -22.33 12.14 0.68
CA ASP A 106 -22.83 13.36 0.05
C ASP A 106 -23.97 13.01 -0.91
N GLU A 107 -25.19 13.48 -0.58
CA GLU A 107 -26.41 13.18 -1.36
C GLU A 107 -26.30 13.68 -2.82
N SER A 108 -25.54 14.73 -3.08
CA SER A 108 -25.33 15.26 -4.44
C SER A 108 -24.57 14.24 -5.32
N LYS A 109 -23.66 13.47 -4.72
CA LYS A 109 -22.89 12.41 -5.39
C LYS A 109 -23.63 11.07 -5.41
N ALA A 110 -24.39 10.79 -4.36
CA ALA A 110 -25.10 9.52 -4.20
C ALA A 110 -26.23 9.32 -5.21
N SER A 111 -26.88 10.38 -5.68
CA SER A 111 -28.09 10.32 -6.53
C SER A 111 -27.93 9.50 -7.82
N GLN A 112 -26.70 9.27 -8.28
CA GLN A 112 -26.39 8.54 -9.51
C GLN A 112 -26.19 7.03 -9.29
N TYR A 113 -26.06 6.57 -8.04
CA TYR A 113 -25.69 5.21 -7.68
C TYR A 113 -26.72 4.55 -6.77
N ASP A 114 -26.71 3.21 -6.72
CA ASP A 114 -27.44 2.47 -5.70
C ASP A 114 -26.93 2.85 -4.30
N LYS A 115 -27.84 3.06 -3.34
CA LYS A 115 -27.51 3.48 -1.96
C LYS A 115 -26.58 2.48 -1.25
N ASN A 116 -26.65 1.19 -1.62
CA ASN A 116 -25.78 0.17 -1.04
C ASN A 116 -24.31 0.31 -1.48
N ARG A 117 -24.01 1.07 -2.55
CA ARG A 117 -22.64 1.27 -3.06
C ARG A 117 -21.71 1.93 -2.04
N ILE A 118 -22.24 2.51 -0.98
CA ILE A 118 -21.43 3.01 0.14
C ILE A 118 -20.83 1.87 0.97
N HIS A 119 -21.47 0.71 1.00
CA HIS A 119 -20.96 -0.44 1.74
C HIS A 119 -19.80 -1.09 0.99
N LEU A 120 -18.72 -1.39 1.70
CA LEU A 120 -17.49 -1.95 1.11
C LEU A 120 -17.74 -3.25 0.35
N TRP A 121 -18.59 -4.13 0.87
CA TRP A 121 -18.95 -5.39 0.20
C TRP A 121 -19.65 -5.15 -1.14
N SER A 122 -20.51 -4.13 -1.22
CA SER A 122 -21.26 -3.82 -2.44
C SER A 122 -20.35 -3.25 -3.53
N SER A 123 -19.47 -2.29 -3.17
CA SER A 123 -18.47 -1.76 -4.10
C SER A 123 -17.53 -2.85 -4.62
N ALA A 124 -17.08 -3.72 -3.73
CA ALA A 124 -16.20 -4.82 -4.08
C ALA A 124 -16.89 -5.82 -5.04
N GLN A 125 -18.18 -6.12 -4.79
CA GLN A 125 -18.97 -7.00 -5.68
C GLN A 125 -19.08 -6.41 -7.08
N VAL A 126 -19.31 -5.10 -7.21
CA VAL A 126 -19.36 -4.42 -8.52
C VAL A 126 -18.05 -4.60 -9.31
N VAL A 127 -16.91 -4.54 -8.62
CA VAL A 127 -15.61 -4.79 -9.26
C VAL A 127 -15.46 -6.25 -9.68
N ALA A 128 -15.87 -7.20 -8.82
CA ALA A 128 -15.83 -8.62 -9.16
C ALA A 128 -16.76 -8.96 -10.35
N ASP A 129 -17.94 -8.36 -10.41
CA ASP A 129 -18.91 -8.53 -11.50
C ASP A 129 -18.38 -7.98 -12.83
N TYR A 130 -17.66 -6.85 -12.79
CA TYR A 130 -16.98 -6.31 -13.97
C TYR A 130 -16.05 -7.35 -14.61
N PHE A 131 -15.30 -8.07 -13.81
CA PHE A 131 -14.39 -9.12 -14.27
C PHE A 131 -15.06 -10.49 -14.43
N LYS A 132 -16.36 -10.60 -14.19
CA LYS A 132 -17.12 -11.87 -14.23
C LYS A 132 -16.49 -12.96 -13.36
N ASN A 133 -15.88 -12.58 -12.23
CA ASN A 133 -15.32 -13.55 -11.30
C ASN A 133 -16.46 -14.26 -10.57
N PRO A 134 -16.48 -15.62 -10.53
CA PRO A 134 -17.61 -16.38 -9.97
C PRO A 134 -17.57 -16.50 -8.45
N ASN A 135 -16.50 -16.09 -7.80
CA ASN A 135 -16.33 -16.25 -6.36
C ASN A 135 -16.82 -15.02 -5.59
N GLN A 136 -17.22 -15.23 -4.35
CA GLN A 136 -17.50 -14.14 -3.44
C GLN A 136 -16.21 -13.35 -3.17
N VAL A 137 -16.25 -12.05 -3.42
CA VAL A 137 -15.12 -11.15 -3.18
C VAL A 137 -14.88 -10.97 -1.67
N VAL A 138 -13.61 -10.95 -1.27
CA VAL A 138 -13.22 -10.67 0.12
C VAL A 138 -12.79 -9.21 0.25
N VAL A 139 -13.27 -8.54 1.29
CA VAL A 139 -12.84 -7.17 1.61
C VAL A 139 -11.99 -7.16 2.87
N VAL A 140 -10.84 -6.52 2.80
CA VAL A 140 -9.94 -6.27 3.93
C VAL A 140 -9.92 -4.77 4.21
N SER A 141 -10.46 -4.38 5.37
CA SER A 141 -10.45 -3.00 5.83
C SER A 141 -9.94 -2.96 7.27
N ASN A 142 -8.67 -2.56 7.43
CA ASN A 142 -8.00 -2.47 8.71
C ASN A 142 -6.99 -1.31 8.69
N ALA A 143 -7.55 -0.09 8.65
CA ALA A 143 -6.76 1.14 8.56
C ALA A 143 -5.63 1.04 7.48
N CYS A 144 -4.48 1.60 7.75
CA CYS A 144 -3.39 1.71 6.78
C CYS A 144 -2.66 0.39 6.49
N ILE A 145 -2.89 -0.67 7.29
CA ILE A 145 -2.32 -2.00 7.01
C ILE A 145 -3.15 -2.83 6.03
N SER A 146 -4.32 -2.34 5.61
CA SER A 146 -5.28 -3.10 4.77
C SER A 146 -4.61 -3.78 3.58
N GLY A 147 -3.75 -3.08 2.84
CA GLY A 147 -3.06 -3.62 1.67
C GLY A 147 -2.09 -4.76 2.01
N VAL A 148 -1.26 -4.59 3.04
CA VAL A 148 -0.34 -5.66 3.49
C VAL A 148 -1.13 -6.84 4.04
N GLN A 149 -2.18 -6.58 4.80
CA GLN A 149 -3.04 -7.64 5.34
C GLN A 149 -3.77 -8.40 4.23
N ALA A 150 -4.20 -7.73 3.17
CA ALA A 150 -4.82 -8.37 2.00
C ALA A 150 -3.84 -9.32 1.28
N LEU A 151 -2.57 -8.92 1.12
CA LEU A 151 -1.52 -9.80 0.59
C LEU A 151 -1.29 -11.03 1.49
N ILE A 152 -1.23 -10.82 2.81
CA ILE A 152 -1.11 -11.92 3.78
C ILE A 152 -2.31 -12.86 3.69
N ALA A 153 -3.53 -12.32 3.56
CA ALA A 153 -4.74 -13.12 3.38
C ALA A 153 -4.68 -13.93 2.09
N GLY A 154 -4.37 -13.29 0.95
CA GLY A 154 -4.23 -13.97 -0.34
C GLY A 154 -3.19 -15.09 -0.33
N MET A 155 -2.02 -14.82 0.27
CA MET A 155 -1.00 -15.84 0.47
C MET A 155 -1.53 -17.03 1.29
N ARG A 156 -2.32 -16.79 2.33
CA ARG A 156 -2.90 -17.84 3.18
C ARG A 156 -3.97 -18.65 2.46
N GLU A 157 -4.79 -18.02 1.62
CA GLU A 157 -5.80 -18.71 0.80
C GLU A 157 -5.14 -19.73 -0.15
N ILE A 158 -4.05 -19.33 -0.81
CA ILE A 158 -3.27 -20.22 -1.67
C ILE A 158 -2.59 -21.32 -0.85
N LYS A 159 -1.90 -20.97 0.25
CA LYS A 159 -1.21 -21.97 1.10
C LYS A 159 -2.16 -22.99 1.72
N ALA A 160 -3.39 -22.60 1.99
CA ALA A 160 -4.45 -23.49 2.48
C ALA A 160 -5.08 -24.37 1.38
N GLY A 161 -4.70 -24.16 0.10
CA GLY A 161 -5.23 -24.91 -1.04
C GLY A 161 -6.68 -24.57 -1.40
N ARG A 162 -7.21 -23.45 -0.91
CA ARG A 162 -8.59 -23.01 -1.23
C ARG A 162 -8.70 -22.40 -2.62
N TYR A 163 -7.65 -21.70 -3.03
CA TYR A 163 -7.55 -21.10 -4.36
C TYR A 163 -6.15 -21.32 -4.94
N LYS A 164 -6.05 -21.37 -6.26
CA LYS A 164 -4.75 -21.43 -6.96
C LYS A 164 -4.18 -20.07 -7.25
N ASN A 165 -5.06 -19.09 -7.48
CA ASN A 165 -4.72 -17.73 -7.83
C ASN A 165 -5.47 -16.74 -6.94
N VAL A 166 -4.86 -15.60 -6.66
CA VAL A 166 -5.50 -14.50 -5.96
C VAL A 166 -5.15 -13.16 -6.61
N VAL A 167 -6.17 -12.38 -6.94
CA VAL A 167 -6.04 -10.97 -7.30
C VAL A 167 -6.15 -10.17 -6.02
N VAL A 168 -5.09 -9.49 -5.61
CA VAL A 168 -5.11 -8.58 -4.47
C VAL A 168 -5.07 -7.16 -5.01
N ALA A 169 -6.18 -6.45 -4.94
CA ALA A 169 -6.29 -5.06 -5.39
C ALA A 169 -6.68 -4.14 -4.23
N GLY A 170 -6.26 -2.88 -4.29
CA GLY A 170 -6.62 -1.91 -3.28
C GLY A 170 -6.61 -0.49 -3.83
N ALA A 171 -7.52 0.32 -3.31
CA ALA A 171 -7.60 1.74 -3.62
C ALA A 171 -8.14 2.53 -2.43
N ASP A 172 -7.74 3.77 -2.35
CA ASP A 172 -8.44 4.82 -1.61
C ASP A 172 -8.34 6.13 -2.41
N VAL A 173 -9.42 6.90 -2.41
CA VAL A 173 -9.52 8.19 -3.08
C VAL A 173 -9.63 9.32 -2.06
N LEU A 174 -9.10 10.48 -2.40
CA LEU A 174 -9.22 11.67 -1.57
C LEU A 174 -10.66 12.22 -1.61
N SER A 175 -11.15 12.61 -0.46
CA SER A 175 -12.45 13.25 -0.27
C SER A 175 -12.39 14.22 0.92
N HIS A 176 -13.37 15.11 1.02
CA HIS A 176 -13.50 16.01 2.18
C HIS A 176 -13.50 15.23 3.50
N PHE A 177 -14.24 14.12 3.57
CA PHE A 177 -14.30 13.27 4.76
C PHE A 177 -12.90 12.76 5.19
N VAL A 178 -12.10 12.33 4.23
CA VAL A 178 -10.73 11.83 4.52
C VAL A 178 -9.83 12.95 5.00
N VAL A 179 -9.77 14.05 4.26
CA VAL A 179 -8.86 15.18 4.59
C VAL A 179 -9.23 15.80 5.92
N SER A 180 -10.52 16.15 6.14
CA SER A 180 -10.99 16.74 7.39
C SER A 180 -10.81 15.83 8.61
N GLY A 181 -10.97 14.52 8.41
CA GLY A 181 -10.69 13.53 9.45
C GLY A 181 -9.23 13.57 9.91
N PHE A 182 -8.27 13.60 8.98
CA PHE A 182 -6.84 13.68 9.31
C PHE A 182 -6.43 15.07 9.84
N GLN A 183 -7.06 16.16 9.39
CA GLN A 183 -6.90 17.49 9.97
C GLN A 183 -7.34 17.51 11.44
N SER A 184 -8.49 16.89 11.77
CA SER A 184 -8.98 16.83 13.16
C SER A 184 -8.04 16.07 14.10
N PHE A 185 -7.30 15.09 13.59
CA PHE A 185 -6.23 14.40 14.34
C PHE A 185 -4.92 15.19 14.43
N LYS A 186 -4.81 16.36 13.76
CA LYS A 186 -3.59 17.16 13.69
C LYS A 186 -2.38 16.36 13.23
N SER A 187 -2.59 15.44 12.29
CA SER A 187 -1.57 14.51 11.80
C SER A 187 -0.99 14.91 10.44
N LEU A 188 -1.59 15.92 9.78
CA LEU A 188 -1.11 16.42 8.50
C LEU A 188 0.06 17.39 8.68
N SER A 189 1.03 17.25 7.77
CA SER A 189 2.12 18.23 7.64
C SER A 189 1.64 19.46 6.87
N PRO A 190 2.10 20.67 7.18
CA PRO A 190 1.88 21.85 6.35
C PRO A 190 2.74 21.88 5.08
N GLU A 191 3.76 21.01 5.00
CA GLU A 191 4.68 20.84 3.87
C GLU A 191 4.68 19.37 3.40
N PRO A 192 5.24 19.03 2.22
CA PRO A 192 5.45 17.65 1.82
C PRO A 192 6.17 16.85 2.91
N CYS A 193 5.64 15.69 3.24
CA CYS A 193 6.12 14.88 4.36
C CYS A 193 7.56 14.39 4.16
N ARG A 194 8.30 14.27 5.28
CA ARG A 194 9.72 13.90 5.34
C ARG A 194 9.93 12.68 6.25
N PRO A 195 9.67 11.45 5.77
CA PRO A 195 9.79 10.27 6.61
C PRO A 195 11.16 10.14 7.26
N PHE A 196 11.20 9.83 8.56
CA PHE A 196 12.38 9.64 9.41
C PHE A 196 13.26 10.88 9.62
N ASP A 197 12.97 12.00 8.94
CA ASP A 197 13.78 13.22 9.08
C ASP A 197 13.57 13.89 10.44
N LYS A 198 14.60 14.61 10.92
CA LYS A 198 14.54 15.34 12.18
C LYS A 198 13.50 16.47 12.18
N ASP A 199 13.24 17.04 11.01
CA ASP A 199 12.30 18.14 10.82
C ASP A 199 10.91 17.65 10.38
N ARG A 200 10.62 16.34 10.53
CA ARG A 200 9.30 15.76 10.26
C ARG A 200 8.25 16.30 11.22
N VAL A 201 7.08 16.65 10.71
CA VAL A 201 6.01 17.24 11.54
C VAL A 201 4.63 16.59 11.31
N GLY A 202 4.53 15.70 10.32
CA GLY A 202 3.27 15.03 9.97
C GLY A 202 3.31 14.38 8.60
N LEU A 203 2.24 13.72 8.25
CA LEU A 203 2.08 13.05 6.96
C LEU A 203 1.47 13.98 5.90
N SER A 204 1.67 13.63 4.63
CA SER A 204 0.85 14.10 3.51
C SER A 204 -0.08 12.98 3.08
N LEU A 205 -1.34 13.30 2.76
CA LEU A 205 -2.27 12.33 2.20
C LEU A 205 -2.09 12.19 0.69
N GLY A 206 -2.40 11.01 0.19
CA GLY A 206 -2.48 10.72 -1.23
C GLY A 206 -3.63 9.80 -1.58
N GLU A 207 -4.02 9.79 -2.84
CA GLU A 207 -4.89 8.77 -3.42
C GLU A 207 -4.10 7.86 -4.35
N GLY A 208 -4.60 6.66 -4.55
CA GLY A 208 -3.97 5.72 -5.46
C GLY A 208 -4.61 4.35 -5.44
N ALA A 209 -4.14 3.50 -6.32
CA ALA A 209 -4.53 2.11 -6.40
C ALA A 209 -3.34 1.21 -6.73
N ALA A 210 -3.45 -0.05 -6.37
CA ALA A 210 -2.53 -1.08 -6.82
C ALA A 210 -3.25 -2.42 -6.94
N CYS A 211 -2.71 -3.26 -7.80
CA CYS A 211 -3.07 -4.67 -7.89
C CYS A 211 -1.80 -5.52 -7.94
N ILE A 212 -1.81 -6.64 -7.23
CA ILE A 212 -0.76 -7.66 -7.24
C ILE A 212 -1.42 -9.01 -7.46
N LEU A 213 -0.95 -9.75 -8.46
CA LEU A 213 -1.41 -11.10 -8.81
C LEU A 213 -0.55 -12.14 -8.10
N LEU A 214 -1.19 -13.04 -7.36
CA LEU A 214 -0.56 -14.15 -6.64
C LEU A 214 -0.98 -15.48 -7.27
N THR A 215 -0.05 -16.42 -7.40
CA THR A 215 -0.32 -17.76 -7.94
C THR A 215 0.49 -18.84 -7.23
N GLN A 216 -0.03 -20.07 -7.20
CA GLN A 216 0.76 -21.25 -6.84
C GLN A 216 1.49 -21.87 -8.05
N ASN A 217 1.11 -21.49 -9.27
CA ASN A 217 1.67 -22.07 -10.49
C ASN A 217 2.97 -21.35 -10.88
N SER A 218 4.08 -22.06 -10.84
CA SER A 218 5.39 -21.54 -11.22
C SER A 218 5.55 -21.27 -12.73
N GLU A 219 4.66 -21.82 -13.58
CA GLU A 219 4.71 -21.61 -15.03
C GLU A 219 4.12 -20.24 -15.41
N ILE A 220 3.06 -19.80 -14.71
CA ILE A 220 2.46 -18.49 -14.90
C ILE A 220 3.04 -17.42 -13.95
N ALA A 221 4.00 -17.81 -13.09
CA ALA A 221 4.72 -16.86 -12.26
C ALA A 221 5.61 -15.96 -13.12
N HIS A 222 5.79 -14.69 -12.66
CA HIS A 222 6.73 -13.80 -13.33
C HIS A 222 8.13 -14.42 -13.39
N SER A 223 8.88 -14.15 -14.47
CA SER A 223 10.20 -14.76 -14.74
C SER A 223 11.22 -14.58 -13.59
N SER A 224 11.09 -13.53 -12.79
CA SER A 224 11.93 -13.29 -11.61
C SER A 224 11.69 -14.28 -10.45
N LYS A 225 10.63 -15.08 -10.51
CA LYS A 225 10.25 -16.07 -9.47
C LYS A 225 10.27 -15.50 -8.05
N ILE A 226 9.65 -14.34 -7.86
CA ILE A 226 9.51 -13.74 -6.54
C ILE A 226 8.39 -14.47 -5.79
N ILE A 227 8.64 -14.77 -4.52
CA ILE A 227 7.70 -15.46 -3.63
C ILE A 227 7.31 -14.61 -2.43
N PHE A 228 6.08 -14.80 -1.99
CA PHE A 228 5.56 -14.31 -0.71
C PHE A 228 5.82 -15.38 0.35
N SER A 229 6.88 -15.18 1.15
CA SER A 229 7.40 -16.20 2.06
C SER A 229 6.53 -16.37 3.29
N SER A 230 6.37 -15.30 4.05
CA SER A 230 5.61 -15.29 5.30
C SER A 230 5.05 -13.91 5.58
N GLY A 231 4.06 -13.84 6.46
CA GLY A 231 3.49 -12.56 6.90
C GLY A 231 2.57 -12.74 8.08
N ALA A 232 2.50 -11.70 8.91
CA ALA A 232 1.67 -11.67 10.09
C ALA A 232 1.20 -10.28 10.43
N THR A 233 0.12 -10.23 11.22
CA THR A 233 -0.42 -9.00 11.82
C THR A 233 -0.44 -9.12 13.32
N ALA A 234 -0.37 -7.98 14.01
CA ALA A 234 -0.58 -7.85 15.44
C ALA A 234 -1.25 -6.52 15.75
N ASN A 235 -1.88 -6.44 16.92
CA ASN A 235 -2.44 -5.18 17.42
C ASN A 235 -1.79 -4.86 18.76
N ASP A 236 -1.38 -3.62 18.96
CA ASP A 236 -0.76 -3.17 20.23
C ASP A 236 -1.78 -2.65 21.25
N ALA A 237 -3.02 -2.41 20.80
CA ALA A 237 -4.14 -1.94 21.64
C ALA A 237 -3.80 -0.70 22.50
N ASN A 238 -2.87 0.14 22.03
CA ASN A 238 -2.37 1.26 22.83
C ASN A 238 -3.31 2.47 22.77
N HIS A 239 -3.59 2.98 21.57
CA HIS A 239 -4.39 4.19 21.36
C HIS A 239 -5.03 4.16 19.97
N ILE A 240 -6.13 4.92 19.78
CA ILE A 240 -6.84 4.96 18.48
C ILE A 240 -5.98 5.51 17.34
N SER A 241 -5.15 6.51 17.59
CA SER A 241 -4.31 7.17 16.57
C SER A 241 -2.81 7.15 16.86
N GLY A 242 -2.40 6.75 18.05
CA GLY A 242 -1.00 6.69 18.46
C GLY A 242 -0.49 5.25 18.59
N PRO A 243 0.69 4.94 18.05
CA PRO A 243 1.30 3.62 18.19
C PRO A 243 1.83 3.39 19.61
N SER A 244 2.11 2.12 19.94
CA SER A 244 2.81 1.75 21.18
C SER A 244 4.19 2.43 21.26
N ARG A 245 4.50 3.03 22.40
CA ARG A 245 5.81 3.68 22.64
C ARG A 245 6.97 2.68 22.71
N THR A 246 6.67 1.41 22.95
CA THR A 246 7.63 0.30 23.01
C THR A 246 7.61 -0.57 21.76
N ALA A 247 6.80 -0.18 20.74
CA ALA A 247 6.64 -0.86 19.47
C ALA A 247 6.13 -2.31 19.58
N GLU A 248 5.32 -2.63 20.60
CA GLU A 248 4.87 -4.01 20.84
C GLU A 248 4.14 -4.63 19.64
N GLY A 249 3.19 -3.89 19.04
CA GLY A 249 2.43 -4.41 17.88
C GLY A 249 3.33 -4.74 16.71
N GLN A 250 4.21 -3.81 16.32
CA GLN A 250 5.13 -4.02 15.19
C GLN A 250 6.15 -5.12 15.51
N TYR A 251 6.68 -5.16 16.73
CA TYR A 251 7.59 -6.22 17.18
C TYR A 251 6.94 -7.60 17.04
N TYR A 252 5.71 -7.78 17.54
CA TYR A 252 5.02 -9.07 17.43
C TYR A 252 4.60 -9.42 16.01
N ALA A 253 4.24 -8.44 15.16
CA ALA A 253 3.98 -8.69 13.75
C ALA A 253 5.24 -9.26 13.07
N MET A 254 6.41 -8.65 13.28
CA MET A 254 7.69 -9.11 12.75
C MET A 254 8.08 -10.49 13.30
N LYS A 255 7.97 -10.72 14.61
CA LYS A 255 8.25 -12.01 15.24
C LYS A 255 7.36 -13.13 14.68
N ARG A 256 6.06 -12.89 14.53
CA ARG A 256 5.11 -13.86 13.96
C ARG A 256 5.34 -14.10 12.47
N ALA A 257 5.85 -13.12 11.74
CA ALA A 257 6.30 -13.26 10.37
C ALA A 257 7.65 -14.00 10.26
N ARG A 258 8.29 -14.37 11.38
CA ARG A 258 9.58 -15.08 11.47
C ARG A 258 10.73 -14.31 10.82
N VAL A 259 10.77 -13.00 11.03
CA VAL A 259 11.82 -12.13 10.45
C VAL A 259 13.22 -12.58 10.89
N GLU A 260 13.37 -13.06 12.11
CA GLU A 260 14.64 -13.58 12.65
C GLU A 260 15.20 -14.82 11.94
N THR A 261 14.39 -15.50 11.12
CA THR A 261 14.85 -16.66 10.34
C THR A 261 15.24 -16.31 8.91
N GLU A 262 15.14 -15.03 8.54
CA GLU A 262 15.40 -14.55 7.19
C GLU A 262 16.57 -13.56 7.17
N ASN A 263 17.33 -13.60 6.09
CA ASN A 263 18.40 -12.63 5.82
C ASN A 263 17.78 -11.44 5.10
N ILE A 264 17.38 -10.40 5.84
CA ILE A 264 16.74 -9.22 5.28
C ILE A 264 17.79 -8.29 4.66
N ASP A 265 17.65 -7.98 3.37
CA ASP A 265 18.55 -7.09 2.64
C ASP A 265 18.04 -5.66 2.56
N PHE A 266 16.70 -5.48 2.69
CA PHE A 266 16.03 -4.20 2.53
C PHE A 266 14.71 -4.18 3.30
N ILE A 267 14.37 -3.03 3.87
CA ILE A 267 13.12 -2.79 4.60
C ILE A 267 12.34 -1.69 3.92
N SER A 268 11.15 -2.01 3.42
CA SER A 268 10.14 -1.04 3.01
C SER A 268 9.24 -0.74 4.22
N ALA A 269 9.54 0.34 4.90
CA ALA A 269 8.86 0.74 6.12
C ALA A 269 7.48 1.34 5.86
N HIS A 270 6.72 1.57 6.92
CA HIS A 270 5.51 2.38 6.86
C HIS A 270 5.85 3.86 6.71
N GLY A 271 6.71 4.41 7.57
CA GLY A 271 7.39 5.70 7.45
C GLY A 271 6.47 6.85 7.05
N THR A 272 5.66 7.36 7.98
CA THR A 272 4.62 8.36 7.70
C THR A 272 5.08 9.79 7.88
N ALA A 273 6.30 10.03 8.33
CA ALA A 273 6.81 11.34 8.78
C ALA A 273 6.08 11.90 10.01
N THR A 274 5.24 11.10 10.67
CA THR A 274 4.71 11.48 11.98
C THR A 274 5.73 11.08 13.07
N PRO A 275 6.03 11.96 14.05
CA PRO A 275 7.04 11.65 15.06
C PRO A 275 6.84 10.29 15.72
N TYR A 276 5.65 10.01 16.19
CA TYR A 276 5.36 8.78 16.94
C TYR A 276 5.47 7.49 16.12
N ASN A 277 5.02 7.50 14.85
CA ASN A 277 5.12 6.30 14.01
C ASN A 277 6.57 5.99 13.65
N ASP A 278 7.31 7.00 13.22
CA ASP A 278 8.69 6.80 12.76
C ASP A 278 9.61 6.39 13.93
N ASP A 279 9.36 6.93 15.11
CA ASP A 279 10.03 6.49 16.35
C ASP A 279 9.67 5.04 16.70
N MET A 280 8.40 4.67 16.62
CA MET A 280 7.94 3.30 16.87
C MET A 280 8.59 2.30 15.93
N GLU A 281 8.66 2.61 14.64
CA GLU A 281 9.32 1.73 13.66
C GLU A 281 10.81 1.59 13.96
N SER A 282 11.51 2.69 14.30
CA SER A 282 12.92 2.64 14.66
C SER A 282 13.20 1.73 15.87
N ILE A 283 12.33 1.80 16.90
CA ILE A 283 12.40 0.93 18.08
C ILE A 283 12.15 -0.54 17.67
N ALA A 284 11.15 -0.81 16.82
CA ALA A 284 10.87 -2.17 16.39
C ALA A 284 12.05 -2.78 15.61
N LEU A 285 12.67 -2.02 14.73
CA LEU A 285 13.86 -2.46 13.99
C LEU A 285 15.03 -2.73 14.91
N LYS A 286 15.30 -1.84 15.87
CA LYS A 286 16.34 -2.03 16.89
C LYS A 286 16.11 -3.28 17.73
N ARG A 287 14.89 -3.53 18.18
CA ARG A 287 14.51 -4.72 18.96
C ARG A 287 14.71 -6.04 18.22
N HIS A 288 14.72 -6.01 16.88
CA HIS A 288 15.01 -7.17 16.02
C HIS A 288 16.46 -7.21 15.50
N GLY A 289 17.34 -6.25 15.88
CA GLY A 289 18.72 -6.16 15.38
C GLY A 289 18.81 -5.80 13.90
N LEU A 290 17.80 -5.11 13.36
CA LEU A 290 17.71 -4.73 11.95
C LEU A 290 18.01 -3.25 11.69
N GLU A 291 18.50 -2.52 12.67
CA GLU A 291 18.79 -1.08 12.57
C GLU A 291 19.82 -0.72 11.48
N ASN A 292 20.69 -1.65 11.13
CA ASN A 292 21.72 -1.45 10.10
C ASN A 292 21.26 -1.83 8.68
N ILE A 293 20.09 -2.47 8.55
CA ILE A 293 19.54 -2.83 7.24
C ILE A 293 19.01 -1.58 6.54
N PRO A 294 19.28 -1.38 5.24
CA PRO A 294 18.73 -0.26 4.49
C PRO A 294 17.21 -0.20 4.60
N VAL A 295 16.69 0.98 4.98
CA VAL A 295 15.25 1.22 5.13
C VAL A 295 14.82 2.42 4.31
N ASN A 296 13.66 2.35 3.64
CA ASN A 296 13.06 3.50 3.01
C ASN A 296 11.56 3.65 3.34
N SER A 297 11.04 4.83 3.03
CA SER A 297 9.62 5.11 2.88
C SER A 297 9.37 5.77 1.53
N PHE A 298 8.31 5.35 0.85
CA PHE A 298 7.88 5.93 -0.42
C PHE A 298 6.91 7.12 -0.25
N LYS A 299 6.49 7.44 0.98
CA LYS A 299 5.45 8.46 1.21
C LYS A 299 5.85 9.89 0.85
N GLY A 300 7.15 10.19 0.79
CA GLY A 300 7.62 11.46 0.24
C GLY A 300 7.31 11.66 -1.25
N TYR A 301 7.11 10.55 -1.99
CA TYR A 301 6.81 10.58 -3.42
C TYR A 301 5.33 10.79 -3.74
N PHE A 302 4.45 10.08 -3.05
CA PHE A 302 3.01 10.08 -3.38
C PHE A 302 2.10 10.17 -2.14
N GLY A 303 2.62 10.62 -1.02
CA GLY A 303 1.84 10.72 0.23
C GLY A 303 1.41 9.37 0.78
N HIS A 304 0.56 9.41 1.77
CA HIS A 304 -0.04 8.22 2.38
C HIS A 304 -1.35 7.86 1.68
N THR A 305 -1.35 6.81 0.89
CA THR A 305 -2.50 6.33 0.10
C THR A 305 -3.39 5.35 0.88
N LEU A 306 -3.41 5.46 2.20
CA LEU A 306 -4.31 4.75 3.12
C LEU A 306 -4.32 3.23 2.92
N GLY A 307 -5.47 2.63 2.57
CA GLY A 307 -5.62 1.19 2.38
C GLY A 307 -4.91 0.63 1.15
N ALA A 308 -4.58 1.47 0.16
CA ALA A 308 -3.78 1.11 -0.99
C ALA A 308 -2.27 1.14 -0.71
N ALA A 309 -1.82 1.89 0.33
CA ALA A 309 -0.40 2.15 0.60
C ALA A 309 0.44 0.86 0.66
N GLY A 310 -0.03 -0.11 1.42
CA GLY A 310 0.68 -1.38 1.58
C GLY A 310 0.86 -2.15 0.28
N LEU A 311 -0.10 -2.07 -0.65
CA LEU A 311 0.01 -2.69 -1.99
C LEU A 311 0.96 -1.93 -2.90
N ILE A 312 0.83 -0.60 -2.99
CA ILE A 312 1.71 0.25 -3.79
C ILE A 312 3.18 0.04 -3.37
N GLU A 313 3.43 0.12 -2.07
CA GLU A 313 4.78 -0.04 -1.51
C GLU A 313 5.31 -1.47 -1.66
N SER A 314 4.45 -2.49 -1.61
CA SER A 314 4.83 -3.89 -1.90
C SER A 314 5.16 -4.08 -3.38
N ALA A 315 4.43 -3.48 -4.30
CA ALA A 315 4.72 -3.51 -5.73
C ALA A 315 6.09 -2.86 -6.04
N LEU A 316 6.39 -1.71 -5.42
CA LEU A 316 7.70 -1.06 -5.53
C LEU A 316 8.82 -1.91 -4.88
N SER A 317 8.52 -2.64 -3.82
CA SER A 317 9.46 -3.59 -3.20
C SER A 317 9.75 -4.79 -4.10
N ILE A 318 8.74 -5.28 -4.82
CA ILE A 318 8.90 -6.32 -5.85
C ILE A 318 9.78 -5.80 -6.99
N TYR A 319 9.55 -4.56 -7.45
CA TYR A 319 10.42 -3.94 -8.45
C TYR A 319 11.87 -3.82 -7.96
N SER A 320 12.07 -3.44 -6.68
CA SER A 320 13.40 -3.42 -6.05
C SER A 320 14.09 -4.78 -6.10
N LEU A 321 13.38 -5.86 -5.78
CA LEU A 321 13.89 -7.23 -5.90
C LEU A 321 14.23 -7.59 -7.34
N GLN A 322 13.35 -7.29 -8.30
CA GLN A 322 13.55 -7.62 -9.71
C GLN A 322 14.81 -6.95 -10.30
N ASN A 323 15.03 -5.68 -9.91
CA ASN A 323 16.01 -4.80 -10.53
C ASN A 323 17.23 -4.52 -9.64
N ASN A 324 17.34 -5.15 -8.47
CA ASN A 324 18.44 -4.93 -7.52
C ASN A 324 18.65 -3.42 -7.21
N ARG A 325 17.55 -2.70 -6.93
CA ARG A 325 17.57 -1.26 -6.74
C ARG A 325 16.94 -0.85 -5.42
N LEU A 326 17.68 -0.05 -4.66
CA LEU A 326 17.16 0.66 -3.49
C LEU A 326 16.74 2.07 -3.90
N PHE A 327 15.55 2.47 -3.44
CA PHE A 327 15.03 3.79 -3.67
C PHE A 327 15.29 4.69 -2.46
N LYS A 328 15.69 5.93 -2.74
CA LYS A 328 15.85 7.00 -1.77
C LYS A 328 14.55 7.25 -1.00
N THR A 329 14.64 7.61 0.26
CA THR A 329 13.55 8.19 1.04
C THR A 329 13.45 9.68 0.72
N LEU A 330 12.52 10.07 -0.13
CA LEU A 330 12.39 11.47 -0.54
C LEU A 330 12.02 12.36 0.66
N GLY A 331 12.67 13.52 0.77
CA GLY A 331 12.51 14.45 1.89
C GLY A 331 13.46 14.20 3.07
N PHE A 332 14.10 13.02 3.15
CA PHE A 332 15.03 12.69 4.23
C PHE A 332 16.40 13.36 4.03
N GLN A 333 16.92 14.03 5.05
CA GLN A 333 18.25 14.61 5.10
C GLN A 333 19.03 14.17 6.34
N ASN A 334 18.44 14.34 7.52
CA ASN A 334 19.05 14.03 8.80
C ASN A 334 18.13 13.19 9.66
N LEU A 335 18.68 12.15 10.28
CA LEU A 335 17.91 11.24 11.12
C LEU A 335 17.32 11.97 12.34
N GLY A 336 16.02 11.74 12.58
CA GLY A 336 15.27 12.31 13.70
C GLY A 336 14.55 11.29 14.57
N THR A 337 14.78 10.00 14.35
CA THR A 337 14.15 8.93 15.15
C THR A 337 14.91 8.66 16.44
N VAL A 338 14.22 8.11 17.44
CA VAL A 338 14.79 7.80 18.78
C VAL A 338 15.89 6.76 18.70
N GLU A 339 15.72 5.72 17.87
CA GLU A 339 16.74 4.73 17.61
C GLU A 339 17.41 5.00 16.27
N PRO A 340 18.73 4.80 16.15
CA PRO A 340 19.41 4.96 14.86
C PRO A 340 18.99 3.86 13.90
N ILE A 341 18.61 4.24 12.67
CA ILE A 341 18.28 3.33 11.57
C ILE A 341 18.97 3.78 10.29
N ASN A 342 19.22 2.84 9.38
CA ASN A 342 19.94 3.09 8.13
C ASN A 342 18.99 3.52 7.00
N VAL A 343 18.55 4.78 7.02
CA VAL A 343 17.65 5.32 5.99
C VAL A 343 18.38 5.53 4.67
N VAL A 344 17.81 5.03 3.58
CA VAL A 344 18.37 5.17 2.22
C VAL A 344 18.26 6.63 1.77
N LYS A 345 19.44 7.29 1.58
CA LYS A 345 19.56 8.71 1.21
C LYS A 345 19.63 8.96 -0.29
N GLU A 346 20.11 7.99 -1.05
CA GLU A 346 20.30 8.07 -2.48
C GLU A 346 19.80 6.81 -3.15
N HIS A 347 19.37 6.92 -4.41
CA HIS A 347 19.11 5.75 -5.24
C HIS A 347 20.40 4.97 -5.43
N GLN A 348 20.38 3.67 -5.23
CA GLN A 348 21.58 2.85 -5.36
C GLN A 348 21.25 1.47 -5.94
N GLU A 349 22.19 0.93 -6.67
CA GLU A 349 22.16 -0.45 -7.11
C GLU A 349 22.77 -1.33 -6.02
N LYS A 350 22.01 -2.33 -5.61
CA LYS A 350 22.43 -3.29 -4.58
C LYS A 350 21.72 -4.61 -4.82
N GLU A 351 22.45 -5.73 -4.76
CA GLU A 351 21.82 -7.05 -4.78
C GLU A 351 20.85 -7.19 -3.60
N ILE A 352 19.58 -7.52 -3.92
CA ILE A 352 18.51 -7.69 -2.95
C ILE A 352 17.86 -9.04 -3.21
N LYS A 353 17.81 -9.88 -2.20
CA LYS A 353 17.16 -11.21 -2.24
C LYS A 353 15.92 -11.26 -1.37
N THR A 354 15.88 -10.50 -0.29
CA THR A 354 14.79 -10.53 0.69
C THR A 354 14.41 -9.12 1.14
N VAL A 355 13.14 -8.81 1.04
CA VAL A 355 12.54 -7.56 1.51
C VAL A 355 11.58 -7.83 2.66
N LEU A 356 11.68 -7.03 3.70
CA LEU A 356 10.70 -6.91 4.77
C LEU A 356 9.80 -5.70 4.50
N LYS A 357 8.52 -5.93 4.22
CA LYS A 357 7.50 -4.87 4.12
C LYS A 357 6.79 -4.71 5.47
N LEU A 358 6.82 -3.49 6.02
CA LEU A 358 6.13 -3.13 7.25
C LEU A 358 4.91 -2.25 6.98
N GLY A 359 3.91 -2.37 7.83
CA GLY A 359 2.74 -1.51 7.83
C GLY A 359 2.28 -1.23 9.25
N SER A 360 1.85 0.00 9.50
CA SER A 360 1.24 0.41 10.77
C SER A 360 -0.03 1.20 10.48
N GLY A 361 -1.00 1.16 11.37
CA GLY A 361 -2.28 1.83 11.14
C GLY A 361 -2.94 2.25 12.44
N PHE A 362 -3.86 3.18 12.33
CA PHE A 362 -4.72 3.59 13.43
C PHE A 362 -5.43 2.38 14.07
N GLY A 363 -5.75 2.49 15.35
CA GLY A 363 -6.26 1.37 16.14
C GLY A 363 -5.20 0.39 16.62
N GLY A 364 -3.90 0.73 16.47
CA GLY A 364 -2.78 -0.10 16.91
C GLY A 364 -2.49 -1.28 15.99
N SER A 365 -2.99 -1.26 14.75
CA SER A 365 -2.79 -2.35 13.80
C SER A 365 -1.38 -2.31 13.21
N ASN A 366 -0.71 -3.46 13.14
CA ASN A 366 0.64 -3.61 12.60
C ASN A 366 0.72 -4.85 11.72
N ALA A 367 1.52 -4.77 10.65
CA ALA A 367 1.73 -5.87 9.72
C ALA A 367 3.21 -5.99 9.33
N ALA A 368 3.65 -7.21 9.08
CA ALA A 368 4.96 -7.54 8.52
C ALA A 368 4.80 -8.63 7.45
N LEU A 369 5.42 -8.43 6.29
CA LEU A 369 5.36 -9.34 5.15
C LEU A 369 6.77 -9.52 4.58
N ILE A 370 7.17 -10.76 4.33
CA ILE A 370 8.46 -11.10 3.73
C ILE A 370 8.24 -11.52 2.27
N ILE A 371 8.90 -10.80 1.38
CA ILE A 371 8.92 -11.05 -0.07
C ILE A 371 10.37 -11.32 -0.45
N LYS A 372 10.62 -12.39 -1.21
CA LYS A 372 11.99 -12.75 -1.59
C LYS A 372 12.08 -13.42 -2.96
N LYS A 373 13.28 -13.44 -3.54
CA LYS A 373 13.62 -14.28 -4.68
C LYS A 373 13.58 -15.75 -4.28
N ASP A 374 13.08 -16.62 -5.17
CA ASP A 374 12.97 -18.08 -4.96
C ASP A 374 14.34 -18.76 -5.10
#